data_28ff8def66749c2ea895c5990b514cd4
#
_entry.id   28ff8def66749c2ea895c5990b514cd4
#
_cell.length_a   1.000
_cell.length_b   1.000
_cell.length_c   1.000
_cell.angle_alpha   90.00
_cell.angle_beta   90.00
_cell.angle_gamma   90.00
#
_symmetry.space_group_name_H-M   'P 1'
#
loop_
_entity.id
_entity.type
_entity.pdbx_description
1 polymer ?
#
loop_
_entity_poly.entity_id
_entity_poly.type
_entity_poly.pdbx_seq_one_letter_code
_entity_poly.pdbx_strand_id
1 'polypeptide(L)'
;LGDTFRWKGENVSTTEVENILLMHPHIAEAVVYGVEINNTNGRAGMAAITPAESLATLDFGELLRWAKEQMPAYAVPLFLRVKVKMETTGTFKYQKVRLRDEAFDPRKAGDDPIYAWLPGSDTYVQVTEDVLADIHGGKFRY
;
A
#
# COMPACT_ATOMS: atom_id res chain seq x y z
N LEU A 1 -0.44 -0.65 -21.65
CA LEU A 1 -1.81 -0.44 -21.21
C LEU A 1 -1.98 -1.06 -19.83
N GLY A 2 -2.45 -0.33 -18.96
CA GLY A 2 -2.69 -0.73 -17.61
C GLY A 2 -2.89 0.51 -16.80
N ASP A 3 -3.26 0.29 -15.56
CA ASP A 3 -3.45 1.37 -14.63
C ASP A 3 -2.08 1.84 -14.16
N THR A 4 -1.83 3.13 -14.22
CA THR A 4 -0.57 3.72 -13.77
C THR A 4 -0.85 4.92 -12.87
N PHE A 5 0.12 5.23 -12.02
CA PHE A 5 0.11 6.48 -11.28
C PHE A 5 1.50 7.08 -11.32
N ARG A 6 1.58 8.37 -10.99
CA ARG A 6 2.85 9.10 -11.04
C ARG A 6 3.29 9.50 -9.64
N TRP A 7 4.51 9.13 -9.30
CA TRP A 7 5.09 9.44 -8.00
C TRP A 7 6.52 9.93 -8.19
N LYS A 8 6.81 11.12 -7.67
CA LYS A 8 8.16 11.73 -7.73
C LYS A 8 8.71 11.78 -9.16
N GLY A 9 7.85 12.10 -10.11
CA GLY A 9 8.23 12.21 -11.51
C GLY A 9 8.31 10.90 -12.27
N GLU A 10 8.06 9.77 -11.63
CA GLU A 10 8.16 8.45 -12.24
C GLU A 10 6.77 7.83 -12.41
N ASN A 11 6.55 7.19 -13.55
CA ASN A 11 5.33 6.43 -13.80
C ASN A 11 5.46 5.04 -13.19
N VAL A 12 4.44 4.62 -12.46
CA VAL A 12 4.42 3.30 -11.82
C VAL A 12 3.26 2.49 -12.40
N SER A 13 3.57 1.31 -12.91
CA SER A 13 2.56 0.38 -13.40
C SER A 13 2.00 -0.44 -12.25
N THR A 14 0.71 -0.31 -11.98
CA THR A 14 0.09 -1.06 -10.89
C THR A 14 0.16 -2.57 -11.13
N THR A 15 -0.01 -2.99 -12.38
CA THR A 15 0.05 -4.41 -12.74
C THR A 15 1.43 -5.01 -12.48
N GLU A 16 2.49 -4.28 -12.81
CA GLU A 16 3.85 -4.76 -12.56
C GLU A 16 4.11 -4.93 -11.07
N VAL A 17 3.71 -3.96 -10.25
CA VAL A 17 3.89 -4.03 -8.81
C VAL A 17 3.05 -5.16 -8.22
N GLU A 18 1.80 -5.33 -8.66
CA GLU A 18 0.95 -6.44 -8.23
C GLU A 18 1.61 -7.78 -8.49
N ASN A 19 2.13 -7.96 -9.71
CA ASN A 19 2.77 -9.22 -10.09
C ASN A 19 4.02 -9.51 -9.25
N ILE A 20 4.80 -8.48 -8.95
CA ILE A 20 5.98 -8.63 -8.09
C ILE A 20 5.56 -9.01 -6.67
N LEU A 21 4.58 -8.32 -6.10
CA LEU A 21 4.11 -8.63 -4.75
C LEU A 21 3.59 -10.06 -4.63
N LEU A 22 2.94 -10.56 -5.67
CA LEU A 22 2.42 -11.92 -5.69
C LEU A 22 3.52 -13.00 -5.69
N MET A 23 4.76 -12.63 -5.95
CA MET A 23 5.89 -13.56 -5.85
C MET A 23 6.32 -13.77 -4.41
N HIS A 24 5.88 -12.95 -3.47
CA HIS A 24 6.21 -13.11 -2.06
C HIS A 24 5.42 -14.29 -1.49
N PRO A 25 6.08 -15.22 -0.75
CA PRO A 25 5.44 -16.46 -0.29
C PRO A 25 4.28 -16.23 0.69
N HIS A 26 4.24 -15.09 1.36
CA HIS A 26 3.20 -14.79 2.35
C HIS A 26 2.09 -13.88 1.82
N ILE A 27 2.10 -13.56 0.53
CA ILE A 27 1.06 -12.74 -0.10
C ILE A 27 0.25 -13.58 -1.08
N ALA A 28 -1.06 -13.73 -0.83
CA ALA A 28 -1.96 -14.49 -1.70
C ALA A 28 -2.59 -13.61 -2.78
N GLU A 29 -2.90 -12.36 -2.45
CA GLU A 29 -3.50 -11.41 -3.39
C GLU A 29 -2.93 -10.03 -3.17
N ALA A 30 -2.88 -9.23 -4.24
CA ALA A 30 -2.41 -7.86 -4.18
C ALA A 30 -3.16 -7.01 -5.20
N VAL A 31 -3.64 -5.85 -4.76
CA VAL A 31 -4.24 -4.82 -5.61
C VAL A 31 -3.49 -3.52 -5.35
N VAL A 32 -2.92 -2.92 -6.40
CA VAL A 32 -2.09 -1.73 -6.27
C VAL A 32 -2.81 -0.53 -6.89
N TYR A 33 -2.74 0.61 -6.22
CA TYR A 33 -3.39 1.84 -6.67
C TYR A 33 -2.62 3.04 -6.13
N GLY A 34 -2.88 4.21 -6.71
CA GLY A 34 -2.27 5.47 -6.26
C GLY A 34 -3.18 6.21 -5.30
N VAL A 35 -2.61 6.79 -4.26
CA VAL A 35 -3.34 7.61 -3.29
C VAL A 35 -2.65 8.96 -3.13
N GLU A 36 -3.45 10.00 -2.85
CA GLU A 36 -2.91 11.34 -2.65
C GLU A 36 -2.38 11.50 -1.23
N ILE A 37 -1.24 12.19 -1.12
CA ILE A 37 -0.68 12.60 0.16
C ILE A 37 -0.63 14.12 0.17
N ASN A 38 -1.04 14.73 1.28
CA ASN A 38 -1.00 16.18 1.44
C ASN A 38 0.42 16.71 1.23
N ASN A 39 0.52 17.85 0.57
CA ASN A 39 1.78 18.57 0.33
C ASN A 39 2.73 17.86 -0.62
N THR A 40 2.22 16.94 -1.43
CA THR A 40 3.03 16.28 -2.47
C THR A 40 2.33 16.40 -3.82
N ASN A 41 3.12 16.27 -4.88
CA ASN A 41 2.59 16.17 -6.25
C ASN A 41 2.50 14.70 -6.64
N GLY A 42 1.45 14.36 -7.38
CA GLY A 42 1.24 12.99 -7.83
C GLY A 42 0.55 12.13 -6.78
N ARG A 43 0.77 10.84 -6.89
CA ARG A 43 0.13 9.84 -6.03
C ARG A 43 1.16 8.83 -5.55
N ALA A 44 1.11 8.53 -4.26
CA ALA A 44 1.95 7.48 -3.68
C ALA A 44 1.31 6.12 -3.92
N GLY A 45 2.14 5.08 -4.02
CA GLY A 45 1.66 3.72 -4.17
C GLY A 45 1.06 3.17 -2.88
N MET A 46 -0.06 2.49 -3.03
CA MET A 46 -0.68 1.74 -1.94
C MET A 46 -1.09 0.37 -2.47
N ALA A 47 -0.91 -0.65 -1.63
CA ALA A 47 -1.28 -2.01 -1.99
C ALA A 47 -2.22 -2.57 -0.94
N ALA A 48 -3.35 -3.10 -1.40
CA ALA A 48 -4.21 -3.94 -0.57
C ALA A 48 -3.74 -5.37 -0.77
N ILE A 49 -3.24 -6.00 0.28
CA ILE A 49 -2.71 -7.35 0.21
C ILE A 49 -3.52 -8.30 1.08
N THR A 50 -3.67 -9.53 0.61
CA THR A 50 -4.28 -10.61 1.38
C THR A 50 -3.18 -11.58 1.78
N PRO A 51 -2.97 -11.81 3.09
CA PRO A 51 -1.96 -12.78 3.52
C PRO A 51 -2.30 -14.18 3.06
N ALA A 52 -1.27 -14.97 2.71
CA ALA A 52 -1.49 -16.36 2.30
C ALA A 52 -2.04 -17.21 3.44
N GLU A 53 -1.66 -16.90 4.67
CA GLU A 53 -2.11 -17.64 5.86
C GLU A 53 -2.83 -16.72 6.82
N SER A 54 -2.11 -15.78 7.43
CA SER A 54 -2.71 -14.82 8.37
C SER A 54 -1.83 -13.58 8.49
N LEU A 55 -2.39 -12.52 9.07
CA LEU A 55 -1.63 -11.31 9.35
C LEU A 55 -0.39 -11.61 10.20
N ALA A 56 -0.48 -12.56 11.11
CA ALA A 56 0.62 -12.91 11.99
C ALA A 56 1.83 -13.48 11.25
N THR A 57 1.66 -13.99 10.03
CA THR A 57 2.76 -14.53 9.24
C THR A 57 3.53 -13.43 8.49
N LEU A 58 3.04 -12.20 8.46
CA LEU A 58 3.69 -11.10 7.76
C LEU A 58 4.73 -10.44 8.65
N ASP A 59 5.97 -10.41 8.17
CA ASP A 59 7.05 -9.65 8.79
C ASP A 59 7.24 -8.38 7.96
N PHE A 60 6.82 -7.25 8.47
CA PHE A 60 6.80 -6.00 7.71
C PHE A 60 8.19 -5.43 7.45
N GLY A 61 9.16 -5.73 8.29
CA GLY A 61 10.55 -5.36 8.03
C GLY A 61 11.13 -6.18 6.89
N GLU A 62 10.91 -7.48 6.91
CA GLU A 62 11.35 -8.37 5.84
C GLU A 62 10.65 -8.02 4.53
N LEU A 63 9.35 -7.76 4.58
CA LEU A 63 8.57 -7.41 3.39
C LEU A 63 9.11 -6.15 2.72
N LEU A 64 9.41 -5.12 3.51
CA LEU A 64 9.96 -3.88 2.96
C LEU A 64 11.34 -4.11 2.33
N ARG A 65 12.23 -4.84 3.02
CA ARG A 65 13.56 -5.15 2.47
C ARG A 65 13.44 -5.93 1.17
N TRP A 66 12.57 -6.94 1.16
CA TRP A 66 12.34 -7.76 -0.03
C TRP A 66 11.84 -6.91 -1.20
N ALA A 67 10.86 -6.04 -0.93
CA ALA A 67 10.28 -5.19 -1.98
C ALA A 67 11.33 -4.25 -2.56
N LYS A 68 12.19 -3.69 -1.72
CA LYS A 68 13.25 -2.79 -2.18
C LYS A 68 14.29 -3.50 -3.05
N GLU A 69 14.44 -4.81 -2.88
CA GLU A 69 15.32 -5.62 -3.74
C GLU A 69 14.67 -5.94 -5.08
N GLN A 70 13.35 -6.05 -5.12
CA GLN A 70 12.62 -6.50 -6.30
C GLN A 70 12.24 -5.36 -7.25
N MET A 71 12.19 -4.13 -6.77
CA MET A 71 11.72 -3.01 -7.57
C MET A 71 12.39 -1.70 -7.14
N PRO A 72 12.40 -0.67 -8.03
CA PRO A 72 12.93 0.64 -7.65
C PRO A 72 12.17 1.21 -6.45
N ALA A 73 12.86 2.03 -5.65
CA ALA A 73 12.27 2.61 -4.44
C ALA A 73 10.99 3.38 -4.73
N TYR A 74 10.90 4.08 -5.87
CA TYR A 74 9.71 4.85 -6.22
C TYR A 74 8.49 3.95 -6.53
N ALA A 75 8.72 2.67 -6.86
CA ALA A 75 7.65 1.71 -7.14
C ALA A 75 7.20 0.95 -5.90
N VAL A 76 8.01 0.92 -4.85
CA VAL A 76 7.64 0.25 -3.59
C VAL A 76 6.44 0.97 -2.98
N PRO A 77 5.34 0.25 -2.68
CA PRO A 77 4.18 0.90 -2.06
C PRO A 77 4.55 1.57 -0.75
N LEU A 78 4.14 2.84 -0.58
CA LEU A 78 4.33 3.55 0.67
C LEU A 78 3.34 3.11 1.73
N PHE A 79 2.18 2.61 1.31
CA PHE A 79 1.13 2.19 2.20
C PHE A 79 0.68 0.78 1.88
N LEU A 80 0.32 0.03 2.91
CA LEU A 80 -0.26 -1.31 2.78
C LEU A 80 -1.57 -1.34 3.56
N ARG A 81 -2.59 -1.93 2.94
CA ARG A 81 -3.82 -2.31 3.63
C ARG A 81 -3.86 -3.83 3.65
N VAL A 82 -3.90 -4.41 4.84
CA VAL A 82 -3.95 -5.86 4.95
C VAL A 82 -5.41 -6.28 5.02
N LYS A 83 -5.87 -7.00 3.98
CA LYS A 83 -7.24 -7.46 3.92
C LYS A 83 -7.40 -8.68 4.81
N VAL A 84 -8.16 -8.53 5.89
CA VAL A 84 -8.41 -9.64 6.82
C VAL A 84 -9.49 -10.59 6.29
N LYS A 85 -10.29 -10.14 5.31
CA LYS A 85 -11.29 -10.98 4.64
C LYS A 85 -11.19 -10.77 3.14
N MET A 86 -11.24 -11.88 2.39
CA MET A 86 -11.31 -11.81 0.94
C MET A 86 -12.68 -11.32 0.53
N GLU A 87 -12.74 -10.34 -0.37
CA GLU A 87 -13.98 -9.90 -0.97
C GLU A 87 -14.28 -10.74 -2.19
N THR A 88 -15.43 -11.37 -2.21
CA THR A 88 -15.84 -12.23 -3.31
C THR A 88 -16.94 -11.58 -4.18
N THR A 89 -17.40 -10.39 -3.78
CA THR A 89 -18.47 -9.66 -4.48
C THR A 89 -17.93 -8.38 -5.11
N GLY A 90 -18.54 -7.98 -6.21
CA GLY A 90 -18.16 -6.77 -6.93
C GLY A 90 -17.13 -7.02 -8.01
N THR A 91 -17.01 -6.07 -8.95
CA THR A 91 -16.00 -6.14 -9.98
C THR A 91 -14.66 -5.65 -9.44
N PHE A 92 -13.58 -6.10 -10.05
CA PHE A 92 -12.23 -5.66 -9.70
C PHE A 92 -12.12 -4.12 -9.76
N LYS A 93 -12.66 -3.52 -10.81
CA LYS A 93 -12.63 -2.07 -10.99
C LYS A 93 -13.35 -1.34 -9.87
N TYR A 94 -14.52 -1.83 -9.47
CA TYR A 94 -15.31 -1.23 -8.40
C TYR A 94 -14.57 -1.32 -7.05
N GLN A 95 -13.97 -2.47 -6.76
CA GLN A 95 -13.20 -2.65 -5.55
C GLN A 95 -12.01 -1.68 -5.51
N LYS A 96 -11.34 -1.49 -6.63
CA LYS A 96 -10.19 -0.60 -6.73
C LYS A 96 -10.59 0.86 -6.47
N VAL A 97 -11.73 1.31 -7.01
CA VAL A 97 -12.25 2.66 -6.76
C VAL A 97 -12.51 2.86 -5.27
N ARG A 98 -13.18 1.91 -4.64
CA ARG A 98 -13.47 1.98 -3.20
C ARG A 98 -12.19 2.02 -2.36
N LEU A 99 -11.24 1.16 -2.66
CA LEU A 99 -9.96 1.13 -1.95
C LEU A 99 -9.21 2.46 -2.08
N ARG A 100 -9.24 3.06 -3.27
CA ARG A 100 -8.60 4.34 -3.51
C ARG A 100 -9.28 5.46 -2.72
N ASP A 101 -10.61 5.45 -2.64
CA ASP A 101 -11.37 6.45 -1.89
C ASP A 101 -11.11 6.33 -0.39
N GLU A 102 -10.97 5.12 0.12
CA GLU A 102 -10.67 4.88 1.53
C GLU A 102 -9.20 5.19 1.86
N ALA A 103 -8.34 5.08 0.88
CA ALA A 103 -6.92 5.40 0.95
C ALA A 103 -6.25 4.76 2.19
N PHE A 104 -5.41 5.51 2.89
CA PHE A 104 -4.68 5.00 4.06
C PHE A 104 -5.31 5.43 5.38
N ASP A 105 -6.60 5.76 5.37
CA ASP A 105 -7.31 6.16 6.58
C ASP A 105 -7.82 4.91 7.32
N PRO A 106 -7.26 4.59 8.51
CA PRO A 106 -7.68 3.39 9.23
C PRO A 106 -9.13 3.46 9.72
N ARG A 107 -9.71 4.67 9.81
CA ARG A 107 -11.10 4.84 10.22
C ARG A 107 -12.08 4.42 9.13
N LYS A 108 -11.62 4.38 7.88
CA LYS A 108 -12.43 3.99 6.72
C LYS A 108 -12.18 2.55 6.28
N ALA A 109 -11.18 1.90 6.85
CA ALA A 109 -10.75 0.57 6.41
C ALA A 109 -11.47 -0.58 7.15
N GLY A 110 -12.38 -0.27 8.07
CA GLY A 110 -13.07 -1.28 8.86
C GLY A 110 -12.10 -2.04 9.75
N ASP A 111 -12.05 -3.37 9.60
CA ASP A 111 -11.16 -4.22 10.39
C ASP A 111 -9.78 -4.40 9.75
N ASP A 112 -9.53 -3.82 8.58
CA ASP A 112 -8.27 -3.97 7.88
C ASP A 112 -7.21 -3.02 8.47
N PRO A 113 -6.09 -3.51 8.99
CA PRO A 113 -5.02 -2.62 9.43
C PRO A 113 -4.30 -1.98 8.25
N ILE A 114 -3.86 -0.74 8.45
CA ILE A 114 -3.12 0.04 7.46
C ILE A 114 -1.71 0.21 7.98
N TYR A 115 -0.73 0.08 7.09
CA TYR A 115 0.69 0.24 7.41
C TYR A 115 1.32 1.25 6.46
N ALA A 116 2.34 1.95 6.92
CA ALA A 116 3.04 2.96 6.12
C ALA A 116 4.54 2.81 6.25
N TRP A 117 5.24 3.02 5.13
CA TRP A 117 6.69 3.17 5.13
C TRP A 117 6.99 4.64 5.35
N LEU A 118 7.35 4.98 6.58
CA LEU A 118 7.66 6.35 6.95
C LEU A 118 9.11 6.68 6.56
N PRO A 119 9.40 7.96 6.23
CA PRO A 119 10.76 8.36 5.91
C PRO A 119 11.73 8.01 7.04
N GLY A 120 12.84 7.37 6.68
CA GLY A 120 13.85 6.95 7.65
C GLY A 120 13.55 5.63 8.36
N SER A 121 12.41 5.01 8.10
CA SER A 121 12.06 3.72 8.70
C SER A 121 12.55 2.58 7.82
N ASP A 122 12.93 1.47 8.44
CA ASP A 122 13.32 0.24 7.74
C ASP A 122 12.23 -0.83 7.77
N THR A 123 11.03 -0.46 8.20
CA THR A 123 9.87 -1.35 8.23
C THR A 123 8.60 -0.57 7.95
N TYR A 124 7.54 -1.27 7.55
CA TYR A 124 6.21 -0.70 7.55
C TYR A 124 5.72 -0.60 9.00
N VAL A 125 5.11 0.54 9.32
CA VAL A 125 4.61 0.85 10.66
C VAL A 125 3.10 0.99 10.60
N GLN A 126 2.39 0.44 11.58
CA GLN A 126 0.93 0.55 11.59
C GLN A 126 0.49 2.00 11.69
N VAL A 127 -0.45 2.38 10.81
CA VAL A 127 -1.02 3.73 10.81
C VAL A 127 -2.14 3.77 11.84
N THR A 128 -1.86 4.45 12.95
CA THR A 128 -2.86 4.78 13.96
C THR A 128 -3.45 6.14 13.64
N GLU A 129 -4.44 6.59 14.41
CA GLU A 129 -4.98 7.94 14.23
C GLU A 129 -3.90 9.01 14.43
N ASP A 130 -2.97 8.80 15.35
CA ASP A 130 -1.86 9.73 15.58
C ASP A 130 -0.92 9.79 14.38
N VAL A 131 -0.57 8.63 13.82
CA VAL A 131 0.29 8.56 12.63
C VAL A 131 -0.43 9.20 11.43
N LEU A 132 -1.72 8.94 11.29
CA LEU A 132 -2.52 9.55 10.21
C LEU A 132 -2.50 11.07 10.31
N ALA A 133 -2.69 11.61 11.52
CA ALA A 133 -2.65 13.05 11.74
C ALA A 133 -1.27 13.64 11.40
N ASP A 134 -0.19 12.94 11.73
CA ASP A 134 1.16 13.36 11.40
C ASP A 134 1.40 13.39 9.89
N ILE A 135 0.88 12.39 9.16
CA ILE A 135 0.99 12.36 7.71
C ILE A 135 0.24 13.53 7.08
N HIS A 136 -1.01 13.72 7.49
CA HIS A 136 -1.84 14.83 6.98
C HIS A 136 -1.30 16.19 7.36
N GLY A 137 -0.67 16.29 8.52
CA GLY A 137 -0.08 17.54 9.00
C GLY A 137 1.27 17.88 8.36
N GLY A 138 1.79 17.02 7.49
CA GLY A 138 3.06 17.27 6.81
C GLY A 138 4.30 17.02 7.65
N LYS A 139 4.17 16.28 8.75
CA LYS A 139 5.31 15.96 9.61
C LYS A 139 6.35 15.11 8.87
N PHE A 140 5.88 14.22 7.98
CA PHE A 140 6.76 13.37 7.19
C PHE A 140 6.91 13.95 5.79
N ARG A 141 8.13 13.97 5.29
CA ARG A 141 8.43 14.43 3.92
C ARG A 141 8.78 13.22 3.07
N TYR A 142 7.93 12.94 2.14
CA TYR A 142 8.14 11.85 1.19
C TYR A 142 8.88 12.29 -0.06
#